data_e13488462e7d8ef1bad214389750ecea
#
_entry.id   e13488462e7d8ef1bad214389750ecea
#
_cell.length_a   1.000
_cell.length_b   1.000
_cell.length_c   1.000
_cell.angle_alpha   90.00
_cell.angle_beta   90.00
_cell.angle_gamma   90.00
#
_symmetry.space_group_name_H-M   'P 1'
#
loop_
_entity.id
_entity.type
_entity.pdbx_description
1 polymer ?
#
loop_
_entity_poly.entity_id
_entity_poly.type
_entity_poly.pdbx_seq_one_letter_code
_entity_poly.pdbx_strand_id
1 'polypeptide(L)'
;MQAIILAAGEGTRLRPFTMSKPKVMLPVGNKPILAYVVKALVENGLKDIIMVVGYRKERIMSFFGDGTKFGAKITYVVQEKQLGTAHALIHVKNLVKEDFVLVAGDNIIDKETVSRIIQHDNNPSVLVTESEQPSKYGVITIENERVASITEKPDRRIGNIINTGVYHFNKDIFQIMEEGVKTGKYGITQVLQAKIEDVRLEAVRTDGRWNDAVYPWDLIKLNETALDLHGQEISGMIDPGVTMKGAISIGAGSRIRAGTYLEGPIVIGEGCDIGPSVAIFPSTSIGNSVEIGPFTSIHNSIIMNNVRIGSHSHLGNAVIDDGVSIKGALSAFVGPAHVKVENEFFKVEEIGTMIGEDTLICSRVVLMPGSIIGAGCRIGDGATVRGNLENKSVVI
;
A
#
# COMPACT_ATOMS: atom_id res chain seq x y z
N MET A 1 19.48 -6.10 -18.07
CA MET A 1 19.11 -6.48 -16.68
C MET A 1 17.61 -6.63 -16.57
N GLN A 2 17.13 -7.71 -15.96
CA GLN A 2 15.71 -7.99 -15.72
C GLN A 2 15.29 -7.50 -14.33
N ALA A 3 13.97 -7.33 -14.13
CA ALA A 3 13.42 -7.12 -12.80
C ALA A 3 12.47 -8.26 -12.41
N ILE A 4 12.47 -8.64 -11.14
CA ILE A 4 11.53 -9.61 -10.57
C ILE A 4 10.72 -8.91 -9.50
N ILE A 5 9.40 -8.99 -9.58
CA ILE A 5 8.49 -8.45 -8.57
C ILE A 5 7.79 -9.60 -7.86
N LEU A 6 7.89 -9.63 -6.53
CA LEU A 6 7.13 -10.57 -5.70
C LEU A 6 5.79 -9.96 -5.28
N ALA A 7 4.70 -10.45 -5.84
CA ALA A 7 3.35 -9.93 -5.66
C ALA A 7 2.30 -11.04 -5.37
N ALA A 8 2.74 -12.17 -4.77
CA ALA A 8 1.88 -13.34 -4.57
C ALA A 8 1.12 -13.34 -3.23
N GLY A 9 1.50 -12.50 -2.27
CA GLY A 9 0.98 -12.49 -0.90
C GLY A 9 -0.44 -11.96 -0.76
N GLU A 10 -1.20 -12.47 0.22
CA GLU A 10 -2.54 -12.00 0.55
C GLU A 10 -2.51 -10.64 1.29
N GLY A 11 -1.64 -10.49 2.30
CA GLY A 11 -1.61 -9.32 3.17
C GLY A 11 -2.69 -9.35 4.26
N THR A 12 -2.83 -10.46 4.99
CA THR A 12 -3.90 -10.69 5.99
C THR A 12 -4.00 -9.61 7.06
N ARG A 13 -2.87 -8.99 7.44
CA ARG A 13 -2.82 -7.91 8.43
C ARG A 13 -3.53 -6.62 7.99
N LEU A 14 -3.75 -6.45 6.68
CA LEU A 14 -4.45 -5.30 6.10
C LEU A 14 -5.96 -5.52 5.94
N ARG A 15 -6.50 -6.61 6.50
CA ARG A 15 -7.96 -6.80 6.54
C ARG A 15 -8.61 -5.65 7.31
N PRO A 16 -9.77 -5.18 6.85
CA PRO A 16 -10.71 -5.80 5.90
C PRO A 16 -10.37 -5.61 4.42
N PHE A 17 -9.44 -4.72 4.05
CA PHE A 17 -9.20 -4.30 2.66
C PHE A 17 -8.66 -5.39 1.73
N THR A 18 -7.99 -6.40 2.29
CA THR A 18 -7.41 -7.50 1.50
C THR A 18 -8.31 -8.73 1.36
N MET A 19 -9.60 -8.60 1.70
CA MET A 19 -10.55 -9.71 1.52
C MET A 19 -10.84 -10.01 0.04
N SER A 20 -10.98 -8.99 -0.78
CA SER A 20 -11.34 -9.10 -2.20
C SER A 20 -10.21 -8.76 -3.16
N LYS A 21 -9.14 -8.14 -2.69
CA LYS A 21 -7.99 -7.68 -3.49
C LYS A 21 -6.67 -7.95 -2.76
N PRO A 22 -5.57 -8.28 -3.47
CA PRO A 22 -4.28 -8.47 -2.81
C PRO A 22 -3.72 -7.14 -2.32
N LYS A 23 -2.87 -7.16 -1.29
CA LYS A 23 -2.21 -5.98 -0.70
C LYS A 23 -1.64 -5.04 -1.77
N VAL A 24 -0.94 -5.59 -2.73
CA VAL A 24 -0.27 -4.83 -3.80
C VAL A 24 -1.22 -4.05 -4.72
N MET A 25 -2.51 -4.39 -4.70
CA MET A 25 -3.56 -3.72 -5.48
C MET A 25 -4.38 -2.72 -4.67
N LEU A 26 -4.08 -2.52 -3.39
CA LEU A 26 -4.72 -1.46 -2.60
C LEU A 26 -4.36 -0.10 -3.19
N PRO A 27 -5.36 0.78 -3.41
CA PRO A 27 -5.10 2.09 -4.01
C PRO A 27 -4.56 3.07 -2.96
N VAL A 28 -3.51 3.79 -3.34
CA VAL A 28 -3.00 4.98 -2.66
C VAL A 28 -2.74 6.04 -3.71
N GLY A 29 -3.16 7.28 -3.49
CA GLY A 29 -3.15 8.30 -4.53
C GLY A 29 -3.87 7.84 -5.81
N ASN A 30 -4.96 7.08 -5.68
CA ASN A 30 -5.78 6.49 -6.75
C ASN A 30 -5.05 5.51 -7.69
N LYS A 31 -3.88 5.00 -7.31
CA LYS A 31 -3.15 3.98 -8.07
C LYS A 31 -2.83 2.79 -7.16
N PRO A 32 -2.85 1.55 -7.68
CA PRO A 32 -2.37 0.40 -6.91
C PRO A 32 -0.91 0.61 -6.43
N ILE A 33 -0.60 0.15 -5.22
CA ILE A 33 0.78 0.21 -4.69
C ILE A 33 1.78 -0.36 -5.71
N LEU A 34 1.48 -1.50 -6.32
CA LEU A 34 2.33 -2.15 -7.32
C LEU A 34 2.64 -1.27 -8.54
N ALA A 35 1.77 -0.31 -8.88
CA ALA A 35 2.02 0.59 -10.00
C ALA A 35 3.20 1.54 -9.75
N TYR A 36 3.48 1.90 -8.51
CA TYR A 36 4.65 2.70 -8.14
C TYR A 36 5.94 1.89 -8.32
N VAL A 37 5.94 0.61 -7.93
CA VAL A 37 7.07 -0.30 -8.16
C VAL A 37 7.37 -0.44 -9.65
N VAL A 38 6.35 -0.75 -10.46
CA VAL A 38 6.51 -0.89 -11.92
C VAL A 38 7.04 0.40 -12.54
N LYS A 39 6.49 1.56 -12.13
CA LYS A 39 6.95 2.88 -12.61
C LYS A 39 8.43 3.11 -12.29
N ALA A 40 8.85 2.90 -11.03
CA ALA A 40 10.23 3.10 -10.60
C ALA A 40 11.22 2.21 -11.37
N LEU A 41 10.86 0.96 -11.64
CA LEU A 41 11.65 0.03 -12.45
C LEU A 41 11.79 0.51 -13.91
N VAL A 42 10.68 0.87 -14.54
CA VAL A 42 10.64 1.33 -15.95
C VAL A 42 11.42 2.64 -16.13
N GLU A 43 11.32 3.58 -15.20
CA GLU A 43 12.08 4.84 -15.21
C GLU A 43 13.60 4.63 -15.08
N ASN A 44 14.03 3.47 -14.59
CA ASN A 44 15.43 3.03 -14.56
C ASN A 44 15.80 2.11 -15.73
N GLY A 45 14.92 1.98 -16.73
CA GLY A 45 15.19 1.16 -17.93
C GLY A 45 14.98 -0.35 -17.73
N LEU A 46 14.52 -0.80 -16.56
CA LEU A 46 14.19 -2.21 -16.29
C LEU A 46 12.78 -2.52 -16.83
N LYS A 47 12.72 -2.79 -18.14
CA LYS A 47 11.47 -2.98 -18.87
C LYS A 47 11.05 -4.46 -19.04
N ASP A 48 11.97 -5.41 -18.87
CA ASP A 48 11.67 -6.86 -18.87
C ASP A 48 11.41 -7.31 -17.42
N ILE A 49 10.12 -7.43 -17.07
CA ILE A 49 9.66 -7.66 -15.71
C ILE A 49 9.05 -9.06 -15.60
N ILE A 50 9.54 -9.86 -14.66
CA ILE A 50 8.92 -11.13 -14.25
C ILE A 50 8.14 -10.87 -12.96
N MET A 51 6.83 -11.06 -12.99
CA MET A 51 5.96 -10.81 -11.85
C MET A 51 5.44 -12.12 -11.27
N VAL A 52 5.83 -12.42 -10.02
CA VAL A 52 5.32 -13.59 -9.30
C VAL A 52 4.01 -13.22 -8.63
N VAL A 53 2.93 -13.86 -9.03
CA VAL A 53 1.56 -13.60 -8.57
C VAL A 53 0.96 -14.83 -7.87
N GLY A 54 -0.03 -14.64 -7.01
CA GLY A 54 -0.66 -15.73 -6.27
C GLY A 54 -2.09 -15.39 -5.86
N TYR A 55 -2.28 -14.92 -4.63
CA TYR A 55 -3.61 -14.54 -4.13
C TYR A 55 -4.28 -13.50 -5.03
N ARG A 56 -5.51 -13.80 -5.49
CA ARG A 56 -6.30 -12.92 -6.38
C ARG A 56 -5.50 -12.43 -7.61
N LYS A 57 -4.67 -13.29 -8.18
CA LYS A 57 -3.78 -12.99 -9.33
C LYS A 57 -4.50 -12.34 -10.51
N GLU A 58 -5.79 -12.67 -10.72
CA GLU A 58 -6.61 -12.14 -11.80
C GLU A 58 -6.74 -10.60 -11.73
N ARG A 59 -6.78 -10.02 -10.53
CA ARG A 59 -6.83 -8.57 -10.32
C ARG A 59 -5.55 -7.90 -10.82
N ILE A 60 -4.39 -8.49 -10.53
CA ILE A 60 -3.08 -7.99 -10.96
C ILE A 60 -2.96 -8.11 -12.48
N MET A 61 -3.23 -9.31 -13.01
CA MET A 61 -3.09 -9.60 -14.45
C MET A 61 -4.04 -8.75 -15.30
N SER A 62 -5.28 -8.52 -14.84
CA SER A 62 -6.26 -7.66 -15.53
C SER A 62 -5.82 -6.19 -15.55
N PHE A 63 -5.22 -5.69 -14.48
CA PHE A 63 -4.80 -4.29 -14.39
C PHE A 63 -3.56 -4.00 -15.24
N PHE A 64 -2.52 -4.85 -15.15
CA PHE A 64 -1.25 -4.61 -15.83
C PHE A 64 -1.21 -5.15 -17.26
N GLY A 65 -2.04 -6.17 -17.59
CA GLY A 65 -2.02 -6.81 -18.92
C GLY A 65 -0.64 -7.38 -19.24
N ASP A 66 -0.16 -7.13 -20.45
CA ASP A 66 1.20 -7.48 -20.88
C ASP A 66 2.28 -6.47 -20.48
N GLY A 67 1.89 -5.40 -19.79
CA GLY A 67 2.78 -4.33 -19.34
C GLY A 67 2.95 -3.17 -20.32
N THR A 68 2.49 -3.28 -21.57
CA THR A 68 2.69 -2.28 -22.62
C THR A 68 2.21 -0.89 -22.21
N LYS A 69 1.06 -0.78 -21.54
CA LYS A 69 0.52 0.50 -21.04
C LYS A 69 1.42 1.18 -20.01
N PHE A 70 2.30 0.43 -19.37
CA PHE A 70 3.25 0.92 -18.35
C PHE A 70 4.67 1.08 -18.90
N GLY A 71 4.88 0.84 -20.20
CA GLY A 71 6.20 0.90 -20.83
C GLY A 71 7.10 -0.28 -20.51
N ALA A 72 6.52 -1.41 -20.08
CA ALA A 72 7.22 -2.65 -19.72
C ALA A 72 6.72 -3.82 -20.56
N LYS A 73 7.45 -4.95 -20.48
CA LYS A 73 6.99 -6.28 -20.86
C LYS A 73 6.89 -7.12 -19.60
N ILE A 74 5.69 -7.56 -19.24
CA ILE A 74 5.44 -8.31 -18.02
C ILE A 74 5.20 -9.79 -18.35
N THR A 75 5.99 -10.67 -17.72
CA THR A 75 5.80 -12.12 -17.74
C THR A 75 5.32 -12.58 -16.37
N TYR A 76 4.19 -13.24 -16.31
CA TYR A 76 3.61 -13.70 -15.04
C TYR A 76 4.04 -15.13 -14.71
N VAL A 77 4.37 -15.37 -13.43
CA VAL A 77 4.62 -16.69 -12.86
C VAL A 77 3.71 -16.87 -11.66
N VAL A 78 2.98 -17.99 -11.62
CA VAL A 78 2.03 -18.24 -10.54
C VAL A 78 2.67 -19.02 -9.42
N GLN A 79 2.64 -18.49 -8.21
CA GLN A 79 2.97 -19.19 -6.98
C GLN A 79 1.67 -19.77 -6.40
N GLU A 80 1.41 -21.07 -6.65
CA GLU A 80 0.16 -21.73 -6.22
C GLU A 80 0.07 -21.83 -4.67
N LYS A 81 1.19 -22.06 -3.99
CA LYS A 81 1.26 -22.11 -2.52
C LYS A 81 2.16 -20.97 -2.03
N GLN A 82 1.59 -20.01 -1.29
CA GLN A 82 2.30 -18.86 -0.76
C GLN A 82 3.11 -19.24 0.50
N LEU A 83 4.17 -20.07 0.32
CA LEU A 83 5.00 -20.54 1.42
C LEU A 83 5.99 -19.47 1.90
N GLY A 84 6.39 -18.52 1.04
CA GLY A 84 7.29 -17.43 1.39
C GLY A 84 8.02 -16.87 0.18
N THR A 85 8.86 -15.85 0.39
CA THR A 85 9.52 -15.08 -0.67
C THR A 85 10.64 -15.83 -1.37
N ALA A 86 11.43 -16.67 -0.67
CA ALA A 86 12.43 -17.54 -1.29
C ALA A 86 11.76 -18.61 -2.17
N HIS A 87 10.64 -19.19 -1.68
CA HIS A 87 9.84 -20.10 -2.47
C HIS A 87 9.25 -19.42 -3.73
N ALA A 88 8.81 -18.16 -3.64
CA ALA A 88 8.36 -17.40 -4.79
C ALA A 88 9.49 -17.19 -5.82
N LEU A 89 10.69 -16.84 -5.36
CA LEU A 89 11.84 -16.55 -6.20
C LEU A 89 12.30 -17.77 -7.01
N ILE A 90 12.34 -18.97 -6.44
CA ILE A 90 12.79 -20.16 -7.18
C ILE A 90 11.91 -20.53 -8.38
N HIS A 91 10.62 -20.13 -8.39
CA HIS A 91 9.71 -20.41 -9.51
C HIS A 91 10.11 -19.68 -10.81
N VAL A 92 10.91 -18.62 -10.72
CA VAL A 92 11.33 -17.84 -11.90
C VAL A 92 12.72 -18.19 -12.42
N LYS A 93 13.43 -19.11 -11.77
CA LYS A 93 14.83 -19.50 -12.09
C LYS A 93 15.08 -19.69 -13.59
N ASN A 94 14.20 -20.43 -14.27
CA ASN A 94 14.36 -20.76 -15.68
C ASN A 94 14.06 -19.60 -16.65
N LEU A 95 13.48 -18.50 -16.17
CA LEU A 95 13.14 -17.31 -16.96
C LEU A 95 14.22 -16.23 -16.84
N VAL A 96 15.03 -16.28 -15.80
CA VAL A 96 16.10 -15.31 -15.54
C VAL A 96 17.29 -15.61 -16.43
N LYS A 97 17.75 -14.61 -17.19
CA LYS A 97 18.82 -14.74 -18.18
C LYS A 97 20.15 -14.18 -17.71
N GLU A 98 20.12 -13.17 -16.86
CA GLU A 98 21.25 -12.36 -16.42
C GLU A 98 21.05 -11.91 -14.96
N ASP A 99 21.90 -11.02 -14.47
CA ASP A 99 21.70 -10.37 -13.17
C ASP A 99 20.38 -9.61 -13.15
N PHE A 100 19.76 -9.53 -11.99
CA PHE A 100 18.42 -8.99 -11.85
C PHE A 100 18.21 -8.20 -10.57
N VAL A 101 17.30 -7.24 -10.63
CA VAL A 101 16.77 -6.56 -9.45
C VAL A 101 15.51 -7.29 -8.97
N LEU A 102 15.48 -7.68 -7.70
CA LEU A 102 14.31 -8.26 -7.03
C LEU A 102 13.68 -7.21 -6.15
N VAL A 103 12.35 -7.03 -6.26
CA VAL A 103 11.59 -6.05 -5.48
C VAL A 103 10.34 -6.69 -4.90
N ALA A 104 10.02 -6.37 -3.64
CA ALA A 104 8.71 -6.65 -3.08
C ALA A 104 7.65 -5.73 -3.72
N GLY A 105 6.53 -6.31 -4.15
CA GLY A 105 5.49 -5.58 -4.90
C GLY A 105 4.62 -4.65 -4.06
N ASP A 106 4.79 -4.64 -2.75
CA ASP A 106 3.94 -3.95 -1.78
C ASP A 106 4.57 -2.66 -1.20
N ASN A 107 5.63 -2.15 -1.83
CA ASN A 107 6.33 -0.94 -1.44
C ASN A 107 5.97 0.25 -2.33
N ILE A 108 6.00 1.47 -1.79
CA ILE A 108 6.15 2.68 -2.60
C ILE A 108 7.63 3.03 -2.64
N ILE A 109 8.19 2.97 -3.83
CA ILE A 109 9.58 3.34 -4.12
C ILE A 109 9.62 4.33 -5.27
N ASP A 110 10.66 5.14 -5.31
CA ASP A 110 10.89 6.07 -6.41
C ASP A 110 12.03 5.63 -7.33
N LYS A 111 12.26 6.39 -8.38
CA LYS A 111 13.34 6.17 -9.34
C LYS A 111 14.70 6.14 -8.66
N GLU A 112 14.95 7.02 -7.69
CA GLU A 112 16.24 7.13 -7.02
C GLU A 112 16.56 5.89 -6.20
N THR A 113 15.59 5.36 -5.48
CA THR A 113 15.70 4.12 -4.71
C THR A 113 16.18 2.95 -5.57
N VAL A 114 15.57 2.78 -6.75
CA VAL A 114 15.95 1.72 -7.70
C VAL A 114 17.32 2.01 -8.35
N SER A 115 17.60 3.28 -8.67
CA SER A 115 18.88 3.68 -9.25
C SER A 115 20.07 3.33 -8.34
N ARG A 116 19.94 3.53 -7.03
CA ARG A 116 20.99 3.23 -6.04
C ARG A 116 21.43 1.78 -6.07
N ILE A 117 20.49 0.83 -6.13
CA ILE A 117 20.83 -0.59 -6.12
C ILE A 117 21.41 -1.05 -7.47
N ILE A 118 20.97 -0.46 -8.58
CA ILE A 118 21.46 -0.80 -9.92
C ILE A 118 22.89 -0.27 -10.15
N GLN A 119 23.21 0.91 -9.62
CA GLN A 119 24.51 1.55 -9.79
C GLN A 119 25.59 0.96 -8.88
N HIS A 120 25.22 0.08 -7.96
CA HIS A 120 26.18 -0.61 -7.11
C HIS A 120 26.83 -1.77 -7.88
N ASP A 121 28.16 -1.72 -8.00
CA ASP A 121 28.92 -2.64 -8.87
C ASP A 121 28.97 -4.08 -8.34
N ASN A 122 28.80 -4.25 -7.01
CA ASN A 122 28.91 -5.56 -6.39
C ASN A 122 27.52 -6.19 -6.18
N ASN A 123 27.42 -7.48 -6.50
CA ASN A 123 26.29 -8.33 -6.16
C ASN A 123 26.76 -9.68 -5.57
N PRO A 124 26.02 -10.29 -4.66
CA PRO A 124 24.68 -9.90 -4.20
C PRO A 124 24.69 -8.70 -3.27
N SER A 125 23.69 -7.82 -3.43
CA SER A 125 23.50 -6.65 -2.57
C SER A 125 22.04 -6.45 -2.17
N VAL A 126 21.82 -5.76 -1.05
CA VAL A 126 20.50 -5.42 -0.50
C VAL A 126 20.41 -3.94 -0.21
N LEU A 127 19.30 -3.33 -0.63
CA LEU A 127 19.02 -1.95 -0.29
C LEU A 127 18.51 -1.86 1.16
N VAL A 128 19.11 -0.94 1.92
CA VAL A 128 18.77 -0.70 3.33
C VAL A 128 18.42 0.75 3.56
N THR A 129 17.53 0.99 4.54
CA THR A 129 17.16 2.33 5.00
C THR A 129 16.99 2.32 6.53
N GLU A 130 16.81 3.48 7.13
CA GLU A 130 16.51 3.60 8.55
C GLU A 130 15.01 3.60 8.80
N SER A 131 14.58 3.05 9.92
CA SER A 131 13.18 3.04 10.37
C SER A 131 13.08 3.40 11.85
N GLU A 132 12.08 4.20 12.19
CA GLU A 132 11.71 4.46 13.58
C GLU A 132 11.03 3.25 14.25
N GLN A 133 10.46 2.35 13.44
CA GLN A 133 9.76 1.12 13.88
C GLN A 133 10.41 -0.13 13.27
N PRO A 134 11.70 -0.40 13.57
CA PRO A 134 12.45 -1.47 12.90
C PRO A 134 11.91 -2.88 13.17
N SER A 135 11.24 -3.09 14.31
CA SER A 135 10.62 -4.38 14.65
C SER A 135 9.52 -4.85 13.69
N LYS A 136 9.01 -3.96 12.84
CA LYS A 136 8.08 -4.35 11.77
C LYS A 136 8.74 -5.13 10.62
N TYR A 137 10.08 -5.07 10.51
CA TYR A 137 10.88 -5.50 9.36
C TYR A 137 12.02 -6.44 9.75
N GLY A 138 12.76 -6.91 8.76
CA GLY A 138 14.05 -7.53 8.98
C GLY A 138 15.10 -6.47 9.32
N VAL A 139 15.65 -6.51 10.53
CA VAL A 139 16.72 -5.60 10.98
C VAL A 139 18.06 -6.14 10.53
N ILE A 140 18.90 -5.27 9.96
CA ILE A 140 20.21 -5.60 9.40
C ILE A 140 21.31 -5.01 10.29
N THR A 141 22.30 -5.82 10.63
CA THR A 141 23.58 -5.37 11.20
C THR A 141 24.60 -5.31 10.07
N ILE A 142 25.37 -4.22 10.00
CA ILE A 142 26.36 -4.00 8.96
C ILE A 142 27.76 -3.91 9.57
N GLU A 143 28.71 -4.64 9.01
CA GLU A 143 30.14 -4.56 9.33
C GLU A 143 30.94 -4.43 8.03
N ASN A 144 31.75 -3.38 7.91
CA ASN A 144 32.57 -3.11 6.72
C ASN A 144 31.77 -3.18 5.40
N GLU A 145 30.62 -2.48 5.35
CA GLU A 145 29.68 -2.42 4.21
C GLU A 145 28.98 -3.76 3.87
N ARG A 146 29.28 -4.82 4.62
CA ARG A 146 28.62 -6.12 4.46
C ARG A 146 27.56 -6.36 5.53
N VAL A 147 26.58 -7.12 5.15
CA VAL A 147 25.55 -7.58 6.07
C VAL A 147 26.14 -8.66 6.96
N ALA A 148 26.28 -8.34 8.24
CA ALA A 148 26.76 -9.29 9.26
C ALA A 148 25.62 -10.18 9.80
N SER A 149 24.42 -9.63 9.92
CA SER A 149 23.24 -10.41 10.34
C SER A 149 21.93 -9.80 9.83
N ILE A 150 20.91 -10.65 9.70
CA ILE A 150 19.52 -10.28 9.39
C ILE A 150 18.61 -10.92 10.42
N THR A 151 17.93 -10.12 11.24
CA THR A 151 16.95 -10.62 12.22
C THR A 151 15.56 -10.20 11.80
N GLU A 152 14.73 -11.17 11.40
CA GLU A 152 13.34 -10.90 10.97
C GLU A 152 12.47 -10.57 12.17
N LYS A 153 11.84 -9.37 12.15
CA LYS A 153 10.87 -8.89 13.14
C LYS A 153 11.26 -9.16 14.60
N PRO A 154 12.37 -8.57 15.06
CA PRO A 154 12.86 -8.84 16.40
C PRO A 154 11.89 -8.33 17.47
N ASP A 155 11.71 -9.09 18.56
CA ASP A 155 10.83 -8.73 19.68
C ASP A 155 11.32 -7.49 20.46
N ARG A 156 12.59 -7.15 20.30
CA ARG A 156 13.21 -5.97 20.93
C ARG A 156 14.02 -5.20 19.91
N ARG A 157 14.17 -3.90 20.14
CA ARG A 157 14.98 -3.04 19.27
C ARG A 157 16.46 -3.44 19.34
N ILE A 158 17.01 -3.91 18.22
CA ILE A 158 18.42 -4.31 18.06
C ILE A 158 19.19 -3.38 17.11
N GLY A 159 18.50 -2.45 16.43
CA GLY A 159 19.06 -1.48 15.50
C GLY A 159 17.93 -0.69 14.85
N ASN A 160 18.27 0.20 13.92
CA ASN A 160 17.33 1.00 13.11
C ASN A 160 17.45 0.80 11.60
N ILE A 161 18.46 0.06 11.15
CA ILE A 161 18.67 -0.25 9.72
C ILE A 161 17.82 -1.45 9.35
N ILE A 162 16.99 -1.30 8.34
CA ILE A 162 16.05 -2.32 7.91
C ILE A 162 16.30 -2.77 6.47
N ASN A 163 15.91 -4.00 6.19
CA ASN A 163 15.81 -4.58 4.87
C ASN A 163 14.59 -4.01 4.13
N THR A 164 14.82 -3.40 2.98
CA THR A 164 13.75 -2.81 2.16
C THR A 164 13.02 -3.83 1.29
N GLY A 165 13.54 -5.05 1.17
CA GLY A 165 13.02 -6.04 0.21
C GLY A 165 13.43 -5.76 -1.24
N VAL A 166 14.41 -4.88 -1.47
CA VAL A 166 15.01 -4.59 -2.78
C VAL A 166 16.42 -5.15 -2.82
N TYR A 167 16.70 -6.01 -3.78
CA TYR A 167 17.97 -6.70 -3.91
C TYR A 167 18.50 -6.63 -5.34
N HIS A 168 19.82 -6.66 -5.49
CA HIS A 168 20.49 -6.96 -6.76
C HIS A 168 21.19 -8.29 -6.63
N PHE A 169 20.78 -9.26 -7.43
CA PHE A 169 21.28 -10.63 -7.41
C PHE A 169 21.79 -11.07 -8.77
N ASN A 170 22.78 -11.97 -8.75
CA ASN A 170 23.14 -12.81 -9.88
C ASN A 170 22.39 -14.16 -9.79
N LYS A 171 22.58 -15.01 -10.81
CA LYS A 171 21.88 -16.30 -10.91
C LYS A 171 22.29 -17.33 -9.86
N ASP A 172 23.45 -17.18 -9.23
CA ASP A 172 23.95 -18.13 -8.22
C ASP A 172 23.06 -18.14 -6.99
N ILE A 173 22.32 -17.04 -6.75
CA ILE A 173 21.36 -16.94 -5.65
C ILE A 173 20.29 -18.04 -5.70
N PHE A 174 19.93 -18.53 -6.87
CA PHE A 174 18.89 -19.57 -6.99
C PHE A 174 19.30 -20.88 -6.33
N GLN A 175 20.58 -21.28 -6.44
CA GLN A 175 21.08 -22.47 -5.75
C GLN A 175 20.93 -22.33 -4.25
N ILE A 176 21.30 -21.18 -3.70
CA ILE A 176 21.22 -20.87 -2.27
C ILE A 176 19.75 -20.88 -1.80
N MET A 177 18.87 -20.29 -2.57
CA MET A 177 17.42 -20.28 -2.25
C MET A 177 16.82 -21.69 -2.31
N GLU A 178 17.18 -22.52 -3.29
CA GLU A 178 16.72 -23.92 -3.39
C GLU A 178 17.17 -24.76 -2.19
N GLU A 179 18.44 -24.63 -1.77
CA GLU A 179 18.96 -25.28 -0.57
C GLU A 179 18.19 -24.85 0.70
N GLY A 180 17.94 -23.55 0.83
CA GLY A 180 17.15 -23.01 1.93
C GLY A 180 15.72 -23.56 1.98
N VAL A 181 15.04 -23.58 0.85
CA VAL A 181 13.66 -24.12 0.74
C VAL A 181 13.62 -25.61 1.06
N LYS A 182 14.59 -26.40 0.61
CA LYS A 182 14.73 -27.82 0.97
C LYS A 182 14.87 -28.05 2.49
N THR A 183 15.43 -27.10 3.21
CA THR A 183 15.58 -27.15 4.68
C THR A 183 14.44 -26.48 5.43
N GLY A 184 13.34 -26.13 4.74
CA GLY A 184 12.15 -25.53 5.35
C GLY A 184 12.23 -24.02 5.60
N LYS A 185 13.23 -23.33 5.02
CA LYS A 185 13.33 -21.86 5.08
C LYS A 185 12.73 -21.25 3.83
N TYR A 186 11.55 -20.66 3.97
CA TYR A 186 10.78 -20.17 2.82
C TYR A 186 10.91 -18.66 2.57
N GLY A 187 11.38 -17.89 3.55
CA GLY A 187 11.66 -16.46 3.43
C GLY A 187 13.08 -16.18 2.92
N ILE A 188 13.25 -15.18 2.05
CA ILE A 188 14.58 -14.75 1.56
C ILE A 188 15.48 -14.36 2.74
N THR A 189 15.00 -13.57 3.67
CA THR A 189 15.73 -13.15 4.87
C THR A 189 16.21 -14.34 5.71
N GLN A 190 15.37 -15.37 5.85
CA GLN A 190 15.72 -16.60 6.59
C GLN A 190 16.83 -17.39 5.89
N VAL A 191 16.77 -17.49 4.56
CA VAL A 191 17.79 -18.18 3.77
C VAL A 191 19.11 -17.41 3.79
N LEU A 192 19.06 -16.09 3.56
CA LEU A 192 20.24 -15.23 3.58
C LEU A 192 20.92 -15.26 4.95
N GLN A 193 20.15 -15.15 6.05
CA GLN A 193 20.72 -15.26 7.39
C GLN A 193 21.42 -16.60 7.63
N ALA A 194 20.85 -17.70 7.16
CA ALA A 194 21.43 -19.04 7.34
C ALA A 194 22.69 -19.26 6.50
N LYS A 195 22.92 -18.44 5.49
CA LYS A 195 24.05 -18.53 4.54
C LYS A 195 24.85 -17.23 4.47
N ILE A 196 24.80 -16.39 5.51
CA ILE A 196 25.33 -15.03 5.46
C ILE A 196 26.84 -14.99 5.13
N GLU A 197 27.61 -15.93 5.68
CA GLU A 197 29.04 -16.04 5.43
C GLU A 197 29.36 -16.44 3.98
N ASP A 198 28.53 -17.31 3.39
CA ASP A 198 28.71 -17.81 2.03
C ASP A 198 28.31 -16.77 0.98
N VAL A 199 27.19 -16.05 1.24
CA VAL A 199 26.58 -15.10 0.28
C VAL A 199 27.38 -13.81 0.16
N ARG A 200 28.04 -13.36 1.23
CA ARG A 200 28.78 -12.07 1.29
C ARG A 200 27.95 -10.89 0.82
N LEU A 201 26.71 -10.81 1.31
CA LEU A 201 25.73 -9.80 0.93
C LEU A 201 26.20 -8.39 1.31
N GLU A 202 26.23 -7.46 0.34
CA GLU A 202 26.58 -6.06 0.60
C GLU A 202 25.33 -5.22 0.91
N ALA A 203 25.49 -4.24 1.81
CA ALA A 203 24.43 -3.33 2.20
C ALA A 203 24.56 -1.98 1.48
N VAL A 204 23.56 -1.64 0.66
CA VAL A 204 23.51 -0.39 -0.08
C VAL A 204 22.52 0.56 0.62
N ARG A 205 22.99 1.69 1.13
CA ARG A 205 22.11 2.68 1.78
C ARG A 205 21.37 3.52 0.73
N THR A 206 20.10 3.77 1.00
CA THR A 206 19.30 4.71 0.21
C THR A 206 18.71 5.82 1.07
N ASP A 207 18.72 7.04 0.52
CA ASP A 207 17.98 8.20 1.01
C ASP A 207 16.73 8.44 0.15
N GLY A 208 16.50 7.60 -0.87
CA GLY A 208 15.31 7.60 -1.71
C GLY A 208 14.06 7.16 -0.94
N ARG A 209 12.91 7.39 -1.55
CA ARG A 209 11.62 7.06 -0.92
C ARG A 209 11.41 5.54 -0.88
N TRP A 210 11.23 5.04 0.31
CA TRP A 210 10.79 3.67 0.56
C TRP A 210 9.76 3.66 1.68
N ASN A 211 8.56 3.19 1.39
CA ASN A 211 7.49 3.05 2.36
C ASN A 211 6.73 1.74 2.11
N ASP A 212 6.29 1.09 3.18
CA ASP A 212 5.47 -0.12 3.17
C ASP A 212 4.25 0.06 4.08
N ALA A 213 3.16 -0.67 3.80
CA ALA A 213 2.03 -0.80 4.69
C ALA A 213 2.05 -2.19 5.34
N VAL A 214 2.18 -2.24 6.65
CA VAL A 214 2.07 -3.48 7.42
C VAL A 214 0.67 -3.64 8.00
N TYR A 215 0.05 -2.53 8.41
CA TYR A 215 -1.25 -2.45 9.06
C TYR A 215 -2.22 -1.53 8.29
N PRO A 216 -3.54 -1.64 8.49
CA PRO A 216 -4.53 -0.84 7.76
C PRO A 216 -4.29 0.68 7.82
N TRP A 217 -3.86 1.20 8.95
CA TRP A 217 -3.58 2.63 9.14
C TRP A 217 -2.29 3.10 8.47
N ASP A 218 -1.35 2.20 8.16
CA ASP A 218 -0.14 2.56 7.40
C ASP A 218 -0.49 3.04 5.97
N LEU A 219 -1.65 2.64 5.44
CA LEU A 219 -2.16 3.12 4.14
C LEU A 219 -2.28 4.65 4.08
N ILE A 220 -2.61 5.30 5.20
CA ILE A 220 -2.70 6.77 5.28
C ILE A 220 -1.33 7.40 4.97
N LYS A 221 -0.25 6.88 5.58
CA LYS A 221 1.11 7.37 5.31
C LYS A 221 1.57 7.06 3.88
N LEU A 222 1.20 5.88 3.36
CA LEU A 222 1.46 5.55 1.96
C LEU A 222 0.73 6.51 1.01
N ASN A 223 -0.51 6.88 1.33
CA ASN A 223 -1.29 7.79 0.53
C ASN A 223 -0.66 9.19 0.48
N GLU A 224 -0.19 9.70 1.62
CA GLU A 224 0.56 10.96 1.68
C GLU A 224 1.79 10.92 0.76
N THR A 225 2.61 9.86 0.88
CA THR A 225 3.79 9.66 0.01
C THR A 225 3.41 9.56 -1.47
N ALA A 226 2.31 8.87 -1.79
CA ALA A 226 1.83 8.70 -3.16
C ALA A 226 1.37 10.02 -3.77
N LEU A 227 0.69 10.86 -3.00
CA LEU A 227 0.19 12.17 -3.44
C LEU A 227 1.33 13.14 -3.74
N ASP A 228 2.44 13.08 -3.04
CA ASP A 228 3.65 13.85 -3.36
C ASP A 228 4.26 13.50 -4.73
N LEU A 229 4.03 12.27 -5.20
CA LEU A 229 4.48 11.78 -6.50
C LEU A 229 3.46 12.03 -7.63
N HIS A 230 2.29 12.63 -7.29
CA HIS A 230 1.21 12.86 -8.23
C HIS A 230 1.39 14.21 -8.96
N GLY A 231 1.16 14.19 -10.28
CA GLY A 231 1.07 15.42 -11.09
C GLY A 231 -0.25 16.14 -10.86
N GLN A 232 -0.32 17.42 -11.24
CA GLN A 232 -1.57 18.19 -11.26
C GLN A 232 -2.24 18.06 -12.62
N GLU A 233 -3.50 17.62 -12.62
CA GLU A 233 -4.33 17.56 -13.83
C GLU A 233 -5.78 17.80 -13.45
N ILE A 234 -6.43 18.75 -14.15
CA ILE A 234 -7.84 19.08 -13.93
C ILE A 234 -8.60 18.81 -15.22
N SER A 235 -9.29 17.69 -15.26
CA SER A 235 -10.12 17.26 -16.38
C SER A 235 -11.63 17.27 -16.05
N GLY A 236 -11.98 17.54 -14.78
CA GLY A 236 -13.35 17.65 -14.29
C GLY A 236 -13.97 19.04 -14.44
N MET A 237 -15.26 19.14 -14.17
CA MET A 237 -16.03 20.39 -14.15
C MET A 237 -15.99 21.04 -12.78
N ILE A 238 -15.68 22.33 -12.73
CA ILE A 238 -15.62 23.11 -11.49
C ILE A 238 -16.67 24.22 -11.57
N ASP A 239 -17.64 24.19 -10.65
CA ASP A 239 -18.69 25.22 -10.58
C ASP A 239 -18.11 26.55 -10.06
N PRO A 240 -18.69 27.69 -10.41
CA PRO A 240 -18.32 28.99 -9.83
C PRO A 240 -18.45 28.98 -8.31
N GLY A 241 -17.50 29.63 -7.62
CA GLY A 241 -17.49 29.70 -6.15
C GLY A 241 -16.78 28.53 -5.46
N VAL A 242 -16.12 27.63 -6.18
CA VAL A 242 -15.20 26.65 -5.64
C VAL A 242 -13.86 27.33 -5.30
N THR A 243 -13.28 27.00 -4.15
CA THR A 243 -11.96 27.46 -3.72
C THR A 243 -10.98 26.29 -3.76
N MET A 244 -9.86 26.47 -4.47
CA MET A 244 -8.81 25.45 -4.58
C MET A 244 -7.46 26.04 -4.17
N LYS A 245 -6.68 25.30 -3.36
CA LYS A 245 -5.32 25.65 -2.94
C LYS A 245 -4.39 24.44 -2.99
N GLY A 246 -3.14 24.66 -3.39
CA GLY A 246 -2.13 23.57 -3.44
C GLY A 246 -2.30 22.62 -4.62
N ALA A 247 -1.68 21.44 -4.52
CA ALA A 247 -1.64 20.43 -5.57
C ALA A 247 -2.95 19.64 -5.61
N ILE A 248 -3.76 19.78 -6.68
CA ILE A 248 -5.06 19.14 -6.83
C ILE A 248 -5.16 18.52 -8.21
N SER A 249 -5.60 17.26 -8.28
CA SER A 249 -5.96 16.59 -9.53
C SER A 249 -7.42 16.15 -9.49
N ILE A 250 -8.13 16.34 -10.61
CA ILE A 250 -9.56 16.02 -10.75
C ILE A 250 -9.76 15.29 -12.07
N GLY A 251 -10.24 14.05 -12.01
CA GLY A 251 -10.48 13.19 -13.15
C GLY A 251 -11.69 13.61 -14.02
N ALA A 252 -11.70 13.07 -15.23
CA ALA A 252 -12.73 13.36 -16.23
C ALA A 252 -14.14 12.95 -15.74
N GLY A 253 -15.16 13.73 -16.13
CA GLY A 253 -16.55 13.48 -15.76
C GLY A 253 -16.89 13.79 -14.29
N SER A 254 -15.91 14.21 -13.49
CA SER A 254 -16.14 14.65 -12.10
C SER A 254 -16.64 16.09 -12.05
N ARG A 255 -17.53 16.39 -11.12
CA ARG A 255 -18.05 17.72 -10.87
C ARG A 255 -17.82 18.17 -9.43
N ILE A 256 -17.20 19.34 -9.28
CA ILE A 256 -17.02 20.01 -7.99
C ILE A 256 -18.02 21.17 -7.91
N ARG A 257 -18.95 21.07 -6.96
CA ARG A 257 -20.08 22.00 -6.84
C ARG A 257 -19.72 23.25 -6.05
N ALA A 258 -20.50 24.31 -6.26
CA ALA A 258 -20.28 25.63 -5.66
C ALA A 258 -20.11 25.59 -4.12
N GLY A 259 -19.25 26.47 -3.62
CA GLY A 259 -18.94 26.58 -2.20
C GLY A 259 -18.00 25.52 -1.65
N THR A 260 -17.59 24.55 -2.47
CA THR A 260 -16.61 23.51 -2.08
C THR A 260 -15.21 24.12 -1.90
N TYR A 261 -14.53 23.71 -0.82
CA TYR A 261 -13.15 24.08 -0.52
C TYR A 261 -12.23 22.87 -0.62
N LEU A 262 -11.20 22.98 -1.45
CA LEU A 262 -10.20 21.95 -1.65
C LEU A 262 -8.82 22.51 -1.29
N GLU A 263 -8.10 21.83 -0.40
CA GLU A 263 -6.72 22.15 -0.02
C GLU A 263 -5.83 20.93 -0.22
N GLY A 264 -4.95 20.98 -1.21
CA GLY A 264 -4.07 19.89 -1.63
C GLY A 264 -2.88 19.64 -0.68
N PRO A 265 -2.20 18.49 -0.82
CA PRO A 265 -2.33 17.58 -1.96
C PRO A 265 -3.61 16.73 -1.92
N ILE A 266 -4.36 16.73 -3.04
CA ILE A 266 -5.61 15.97 -3.22
C ILE A 266 -5.64 15.34 -4.61
N VAL A 267 -6.13 14.11 -4.71
CA VAL A 267 -6.54 13.51 -5.98
C VAL A 267 -7.99 13.08 -5.91
N ILE A 268 -8.79 13.49 -6.91
CA ILE A 268 -10.16 13.06 -7.13
C ILE A 268 -10.21 12.31 -8.45
N GLY A 269 -10.75 11.09 -8.44
CA GLY A 269 -10.89 10.23 -9.59
C GLY A 269 -11.92 10.70 -10.61
N GLU A 270 -12.34 9.80 -11.48
CA GLU A 270 -13.29 10.05 -12.58
C GLU A 270 -14.74 9.89 -12.11
N GLY A 271 -15.66 10.64 -12.72
CA GLY A 271 -17.11 10.48 -12.53
C GLY A 271 -17.62 10.79 -11.12
N CYS A 272 -16.90 11.61 -10.34
CA CYS A 272 -17.28 11.99 -8.98
C CYS A 272 -18.26 13.18 -8.96
N ASP A 273 -19.12 13.22 -7.93
CA ASP A 273 -20.01 14.36 -7.64
C ASP A 273 -19.77 14.87 -6.21
N ILE A 274 -19.13 16.03 -6.10
CA ILE A 274 -18.65 16.56 -4.81
C ILE A 274 -19.35 17.88 -4.46
N GLY A 275 -20.04 17.88 -3.35
CA GLY A 275 -20.62 19.11 -2.79
C GLY A 275 -22.12 19.28 -3.00
N PRO A 276 -22.67 20.50 -2.86
CA PRO A 276 -21.98 21.78 -2.58
C PRO A 276 -21.46 21.92 -1.13
N SER A 277 -20.58 22.91 -0.92
CA SER A 277 -20.09 23.29 0.43
C SER A 277 -19.41 22.12 1.16
N VAL A 278 -18.69 21.27 0.45
CA VAL A 278 -17.81 20.23 0.98
C VAL A 278 -16.43 20.84 1.26
N ALA A 279 -15.77 20.40 2.31
CA ALA A 279 -14.38 20.76 2.60
C ALA A 279 -13.48 19.53 2.54
N ILE A 280 -12.47 19.52 1.67
CA ILE A 280 -11.49 18.44 1.56
C ILE A 280 -10.11 19.01 1.83
N PHE A 281 -9.41 18.37 2.76
CA PHE A 281 -8.12 18.82 3.27
C PHE A 281 -6.98 17.92 2.78
N PRO A 282 -5.72 18.33 3.01
CA PRO A 282 -4.54 17.66 2.48
C PRO A 282 -4.47 16.15 2.75
N SER A 283 -3.66 15.49 1.95
CA SER A 283 -3.38 14.05 2.00
C SER A 283 -4.61 13.17 1.77
N THR A 284 -5.60 13.68 1.00
CA THR A 284 -6.85 12.97 0.71
C THR A 284 -6.88 12.47 -0.72
N SER A 285 -7.18 11.18 -0.91
CA SER A 285 -7.47 10.58 -2.21
C SER A 285 -8.90 10.08 -2.28
N ILE A 286 -9.58 10.39 -3.40
CA ILE A 286 -10.95 10.02 -3.68
C ILE A 286 -10.96 9.25 -5.00
N GLY A 287 -11.42 8.00 -4.98
CA GLY A 287 -11.48 7.11 -6.13
C GLY A 287 -12.51 7.53 -7.18
N ASN A 288 -12.88 6.60 -8.05
CA ASN A 288 -13.82 6.87 -9.13
C ASN A 288 -15.27 6.69 -8.68
N SER A 289 -16.20 7.43 -9.30
CA SER A 289 -17.65 7.33 -9.08
C SER A 289 -18.06 7.52 -7.60
N VAL A 290 -17.41 8.47 -6.93
CA VAL A 290 -17.68 8.82 -5.52
C VAL A 290 -18.67 9.98 -5.47
N GLU A 291 -19.68 9.88 -4.60
CA GLU A 291 -20.64 10.94 -4.32
C GLU A 291 -20.45 11.46 -2.89
N ILE A 292 -20.25 12.77 -2.71
CA ILE A 292 -20.11 13.40 -1.40
C ILE A 292 -21.16 14.49 -1.24
N GLY A 293 -22.05 14.31 -0.27
CA GLY A 293 -23.13 15.24 0.04
C GLY A 293 -22.68 16.53 0.74
N PRO A 294 -23.55 17.55 0.75
CA PRO A 294 -23.25 18.89 1.26
C PRO A 294 -22.77 18.91 2.71
N PHE A 295 -21.94 19.90 3.03
CA PHE A 295 -21.46 20.17 4.40
C PHE A 295 -20.67 19.02 5.03
N THR A 296 -20.06 18.18 4.19
CA THR A 296 -19.17 17.11 4.61
C THR A 296 -17.73 17.62 4.66
N SER A 297 -16.97 17.21 5.65
CA SER A 297 -15.53 17.48 5.73
C SER A 297 -14.72 16.20 5.77
N ILE A 298 -13.62 16.17 4.99
CA ILE A 298 -12.73 15.02 4.87
C ILE A 298 -11.28 15.51 4.92
N HIS A 299 -10.47 14.85 5.75
CA HIS A 299 -9.04 15.16 5.82
C HIS A 299 -8.21 13.89 5.98
N ASN A 300 -7.02 13.88 5.38
CA ASN A 300 -6.03 12.81 5.48
C ASN A 300 -6.65 11.41 5.33
N SER A 301 -7.39 11.18 4.23
CA SER A 301 -8.22 9.98 4.09
C SER A 301 -8.12 9.38 2.70
N ILE A 302 -8.40 8.07 2.61
CA ILE A 302 -8.53 7.33 1.38
C ILE A 302 -9.98 6.91 1.22
N ILE A 303 -10.65 7.43 0.20
CA ILE A 303 -12.00 7.02 -0.19
C ILE A 303 -11.85 6.27 -1.51
N MET A 304 -12.15 4.97 -1.51
CA MET A 304 -12.02 4.14 -2.71
C MET A 304 -13.20 4.32 -3.68
N ASN A 305 -13.39 3.43 -4.64
CA ASN A 305 -14.36 3.64 -5.71
C ASN A 305 -15.82 3.37 -5.28
N ASN A 306 -16.77 3.98 -5.98
CA ASN A 306 -18.22 3.77 -5.82
C ASN A 306 -18.74 4.04 -4.40
N VAL A 307 -18.07 4.91 -3.65
CA VAL A 307 -18.46 5.27 -2.28
C VAL A 307 -19.48 6.41 -2.30
N ARG A 308 -20.48 6.33 -1.43
CA ARG A 308 -21.46 7.40 -1.20
C ARG A 308 -21.37 7.90 0.22
N ILE A 309 -21.13 9.19 0.40
CA ILE A 309 -21.07 9.85 1.71
C ILE A 309 -22.17 10.91 1.75
N GLY A 310 -23.18 10.68 2.59
CA GLY A 310 -24.26 11.62 2.79
C GLY A 310 -23.81 12.89 3.53
N SER A 311 -24.68 13.90 3.49
CA SER A 311 -24.42 15.24 4.02
C SER A 311 -24.07 15.27 5.51
N HIS A 312 -23.39 16.36 5.94
CA HIS A 312 -23.03 16.63 7.33
C HIS A 312 -22.15 15.53 7.96
N SER A 313 -21.31 14.86 7.17
CA SER A 313 -20.39 13.83 7.65
C SER A 313 -19.01 14.42 7.92
N HIS A 314 -18.32 13.87 8.91
CA HIS A 314 -16.96 14.23 9.25
C HIS A 314 -16.06 13.01 9.29
N LEU A 315 -14.95 13.03 8.52
CA LEU A 315 -14.02 11.93 8.33
C LEU A 315 -12.57 12.42 8.43
N GLY A 316 -11.81 11.78 9.27
CA GLY A 316 -10.37 12.04 9.39
C GLY A 316 -9.57 10.76 9.56
N ASN A 317 -8.36 10.72 9.01
CA ASN A 317 -7.47 9.57 9.04
C ASN A 317 -8.20 8.25 8.73
N ALA A 318 -9.13 8.31 7.76
CA ALA A 318 -10.05 7.22 7.44
C ALA A 318 -9.64 6.51 6.13
N VAL A 319 -9.83 5.18 6.11
CA VAL A 319 -9.76 4.41 4.88
C VAL A 319 -11.13 3.76 4.64
N ILE A 320 -11.76 4.12 3.53
CA ILE A 320 -13.09 3.66 3.16
C ILE A 320 -12.98 2.87 1.85
N ASP A 321 -13.34 1.59 1.92
CA ASP A 321 -13.23 0.65 0.80
C ASP A 321 -14.35 0.82 -0.23
N ASP A 322 -14.24 0.10 -1.34
CA ASP A 322 -15.17 0.16 -2.47
C ASP A 322 -16.62 -0.09 -2.05
N GLY A 323 -17.56 0.63 -2.64
CA GLY A 323 -19.00 0.39 -2.51
C GLY A 323 -19.63 0.76 -1.16
N VAL A 324 -18.89 1.36 -0.24
CA VAL A 324 -19.42 1.79 1.07
C VAL A 324 -20.48 2.88 0.89
N SER A 325 -21.59 2.76 1.61
CA SER A 325 -22.68 3.73 1.60
C SER A 325 -22.94 4.29 2.99
N ILE A 326 -22.77 5.61 3.15
CA ILE A 326 -22.99 6.37 4.37
C ILE A 326 -24.19 7.29 4.14
N LYS A 327 -25.26 7.13 4.92
CA LYS A 327 -26.51 7.92 4.73
C LYS A 327 -26.37 9.38 5.09
N GLY A 328 -25.52 9.71 6.06
CA GLY A 328 -25.21 11.09 6.45
C GLY A 328 -25.05 11.30 7.94
N ALA A 329 -24.57 12.49 8.31
CA ALA A 329 -24.27 12.87 9.69
C ALA A 329 -23.38 11.85 10.42
N LEU A 330 -22.44 11.23 9.70
CA LEU A 330 -21.42 10.37 10.28
C LEU A 330 -20.38 11.23 11.01
N SER A 331 -20.02 10.83 12.22
CA SER A 331 -18.89 11.39 12.96
C SER A 331 -17.83 10.31 13.18
N ALA A 332 -16.78 10.33 12.38
CA ALA A 332 -15.62 9.45 12.55
C ALA A 332 -14.50 10.22 13.26
N PHE A 333 -14.31 9.91 14.54
CA PHE A 333 -13.35 10.61 15.38
C PHE A 333 -11.90 10.11 15.13
N VAL A 334 -10.96 11.02 15.26
CA VAL A 334 -9.53 10.77 15.25
C VAL A 334 -8.97 10.88 16.66
N GLY A 335 -8.06 10.01 17.03
CA GLY A 335 -7.39 10.06 18.32
C GLY A 335 -6.59 8.78 18.62
N PRO A 336 -6.06 8.66 19.83
CA PRO A 336 -5.31 7.47 20.23
C PRO A 336 -6.25 6.27 20.44
N ALA A 337 -5.79 5.09 20.02
CA ALA A 337 -6.52 3.85 20.20
C ALA A 337 -5.58 2.64 20.39
N HIS A 338 -6.11 1.60 21.05
CA HIS A 338 -5.51 0.27 21.02
C HIS A 338 -6.29 -0.57 20.00
N VAL A 339 -5.61 -0.90 18.91
CA VAL A 339 -6.22 -1.60 17.77
C VAL A 339 -5.77 -3.06 17.78
N LYS A 340 -6.72 -3.98 17.67
CA LYS A 340 -6.42 -5.41 17.55
C LYS A 340 -6.28 -5.77 16.08
N VAL A 341 -5.12 -6.34 15.70
CA VAL A 341 -4.90 -6.96 14.39
C VAL A 341 -4.46 -8.39 14.62
N GLU A 342 -5.17 -9.34 14.01
CA GLU A 342 -4.99 -10.77 14.31
C GLU A 342 -5.14 -11.04 15.82
N ASN A 343 -4.07 -11.45 16.50
CA ASN A 343 -4.08 -11.75 17.95
C ASN A 343 -3.26 -10.73 18.79
N GLU A 344 -2.82 -9.63 18.17
CA GLU A 344 -1.96 -8.64 18.82
C GLU A 344 -2.66 -7.30 18.96
N PHE A 345 -2.32 -6.53 20.01
CA PHE A 345 -2.80 -5.18 20.23
C PHE A 345 -1.69 -4.17 19.95
N PHE A 346 -2.03 -3.15 19.14
CA PHE A 346 -1.13 -2.08 18.77
C PHE A 346 -1.64 -0.75 19.30
N LYS A 347 -0.78 -0.01 19.99
CA LYS A 347 -1.06 1.37 20.39
C LYS A 347 -0.79 2.27 19.18
N VAL A 348 -1.79 2.99 18.72
CA VAL A 348 -1.70 3.96 17.63
C VAL A 348 -2.10 5.32 18.18
N GLU A 349 -1.21 6.30 18.08
CA GLU A 349 -1.43 7.62 18.71
C GLU A 349 -2.47 8.46 17.96
N GLU A 350 -2.57 8.31 16.65
CA GLU A 350 -3.49 9.07 15.83
C GLU A 350 -4.09 8.18 14.72
N ILE A 351 -5.33 7.75 14.91
CA ILE A 351 -6.05 6.90 13.98
C ILE A 351 -7.52 7.30 13.89
N GLY A 352 -8.08 7.25 12.68
CA GLY A 352 -9.50 7.38 12.43
C GLY A 352 -10.19 6.01 12.36
N THR A 353 -10.88 5.74 11.26
CA THR A 353 -11.65 4.51 11.05
C THR A 353 -11.28 3.81 9.76
N MET A 354 -11.40 2.48 9.78
CA MET A 354 -11.16 1.60 8.64
C MET A 354 -12.46 0.88 8.29
N ILE A 355 -13.01 1.11 7.10
CA ILE A 355 -14.34 0.58 6.71
C ILE A 355 -14.17 -0.32 5.49
N GLY A 356 -14.54 -1.59 5.64
CA GLY A 356 -14.48 -2.60 4.59
C GLY A 356 -15.58 -2.46 3.54
N GLU A 357 -15.36 -3.06 2.39
CA GLU A 357 -16.21 -2.98 1.20
C GLU A 357 -17.69 -3.28 1.46
N ASP A 358 -18.57 -2.66 0.65
CA ASP A 358 -20.02 -2.87 0.64
C ASP A 358 -20.73 -2.68 2.01
N THR A 359 -20.11 -1.92 2.92
CA THR A 359 -20.69 -1.61 4.23
C THR A 359 -21.72 -0.49 4.13
N LEU A 360 -22.88 -0.68 4.80
CA LEU A 360 -23.93 0.31 4.94
C LEU A 360 -23.89 0.95 6.33
N ILE A 361 -23.69 2.26 6.39
CA ILE A 361 -23.74 3.06 7.62
C ILE A 361 -24.96 3.98 7.54
N CYS A 362 -25.91 3.83 8.47
CA CYS A 362 -27.10 4.67 8.55
C CYS A 362 -26.76 6.07 9.12
N SER A 363 -27.76 6.86 9.42
CA SER A 363 -27.56 8.27 9.78
C SER A 363 -27.16 8.43 11.26
N ARG A 364 -26.40 9.49 11.55
CA ARG A 364 -25.99 9.88 12.92
C ARG A 364 -25.17 8.83 13.65
N VAL A 365 -24.41 8.03 12.92
CA VAL A 365 -23.50 7.04 13.50
C VAL A 365 -22.23 7.74 13.99
N VAL A 366 -21.70 7.25 15.11
CA VAL A 366 -20.43 7.67 15.69
C VAL A 366 -19.43 6.51 15.58
N LEU A 367 -18.30 6.74 14.94
CA LEU A 367 -17.18 5.80 14.92
C LEU A 367 -16.06 6.34 15.79
N MET A 368 -15.70 5.58 16.82
CA MET A 368 -14.61 5.95 17.74
C MET A 368 -13.26 5.68 17.09
N PRO A 369 -12.17 6.36 17.51
CA PRO A 369 -10.84 6.16 16.99
C PRO A 369 -10.44 4.68 16.99
N GLY A 370 -9.83 4.22 15.90
CA GLY A 370 -9.37 2.84 15.74
C GLY A 370 -10.49 1.83 15.48
N SER A 371 -11.71 2.25 15.15
CA SER A 371 -12.75 1.34 14.72
C SER A 371 -12.42 0.70 13.38
N ILE A 372 -12.39 -0.63 13.32
CA ILE A 372 -12.19 -1.41 12.10
C ILE A 372 -13.49 -2.16 11.80
N ILE A 373 -14.15 -1.74 10.72
CA ILE A 373 -15.45 -2.30 10.30
C ILE A 373 -15.17 -3.31 9.17
N GLY A 374 -15.60 -4.54 9.36
CA GLY A 374 -15.49 -5.59 8.34
C GLY A 374 -16.33 -5.30 7.09
N ALA A 375 -16.11 -6.10 6.04
CA ALA A 375 -16.85 -5.98 4.80
C ALA A 375 -18.33 -6.37 4.96
N GLY A 376 -19.25 -5.68 4.25
CA GLY A 376 -20.68 -5.98 4.21
C GLY A 376 -21.42 -5.76 5.52
N CYS A 377 -20.90 -4.97 6.44
CA CYS A 377 -21.57 -4.65 7.70
C CYS A 377 -22.77 -3.72 7.50
N ARG A 378 -23.69 -3.76 8.45
CA ARG A 378 -24.82 -2.82 8.53
C ARG A 378 -24.85 -2.17 9.91
N ILE A 379 -24.75 -0.82 9.94
CA ILE A 379 -24.73 -0.06 11.18
C ILE A 379 -25.98 0.84 11.20
N GLY A 380 -26.85 0.62 12.21
CA GLY A 380 -28.13 1.31 12.38
C GLY A 380 -28.01 2.79 12.76
N ASP A 381 -29.13 3.47 12.69
CA ASP A 381 -29.22 4.93 13.00
C ASP A 381 -28.81 5.24 14.43
N GLY A 382 -27.95 6.24 14.62
CA GLY A 382 -27.54 6.72 15.94
C GLY A 382 -26.58 5.79 16.70
N ALA A 383 -26.13 4.68 16.10
CA ALA A 383 -25.24 3.74 16.75
C ALA A 383 -23.85 4.36 17.01
N THR A 384 -23.21 3.93 18.11
CA THR A 384 -21.81 4.23 18.41
C THR A 384 -20.99 2.96 18.33
N VAL A 385 -19.95 2.95 17.48
CA VAL A 385 -19.08 1.80 17.29
C VAL A 385 -17.68 2.08 17.85
N ARG A 386 -17.15 1.12 18.60
CA ARG A 386 -15.79 1.13 19.15
C ARG A 386 -15.12 -0.22 18.89
N GLY A 387 -13.90 -0.22 18.38
CA GLY A 387 -13.12 -1.43 18.10
C GLY A 387 -13.56 -2.13 16.82
N ASN A 388 -13.36 -3.44 16.75
CA ASN A 388 -13.50 -4.20 15.52
C ASN A 388 -14.88 -4.83 15.38
N LEU A 389 -15.48 -4.70 14.20
CA LEU A 389 -16.65 -5.47 13.77
C LEU A 389 -16.21 -6.51 12.72
N GLU A 390 -16.63 -7.75 12.90
CA GLU A 390 -16.41 -8.79 11.91
C GLU A 390 -17.23 -8.56 10.63
N ASN A 391 -16.84 -9.21 9.53
CA ASN A 391 -17.57 -9.11 8.28
C ASN A 391 -19.05 -9.47 8.45
N LYS A 392 -19.93 -8.74 7.77
CA LYS A 392 -21.39 -8.94 7.77
C LYS A 392 -22.07 -8.74 9.14
N SER A 393 -21.38 -8.07 10.08
CA SER A 393 -21.98 -7.71 11.36
C SER A 393 -23.15 -6.73 11.18
N VAL A 394 -24.16 -6.85 12.05
CA VAL A 394 -25.30 -5.94 12.13
C VAL A 394 -25.30 -5.30 13.51
N VAL A 395 -25.25 -3.96 13.54
CA VAL A 395 -25.38 -3.14 14.75
C VAL A 395 -26.68 -2.38 14.64
N ILE A 396 -27.53 -2.47 15.66
CA ILE A 396 -28.86 -1.86 15.69
C ILE A 396 -28.83 -0.67 16.65
#